data_b620edd440a62f8b8d39332493b367a6
#
_entry.id   b620edd440a62f8b8d39332493b367a6
#
_cell.length_a   1.000
_cell.length_b   1.000
_cell.length_c   1.000
_cell.angle_alpha   90.00
_cell.angle_beta   90.00
_cell.angle_gamma   90.00
#
_symmetry.space_group_name_H-M   'P 1'
#
loop_
_entity.id
_entity.type
_entity.pdbx_description
1 polymer ?
#
loop_
_entity_poly.entity_id
_entity_poly.type
_entity_poly.pdbx_seq_one_letter_code
_entity_poly.pdbx_strand_id
1 'polypeptide(L)'
;YRLFEALSTNNRIENASVNLLADGSLRIRVVPMVPVARVFPDENAPSYYVNAVGKRLPADPQHYVDVPVLCGNFADPASVRRLLPMLAAIHSDAGADALVASVSLDHGTGDIIVHPNVVGHVINMGDTTAVANKLARVRSFYHNVMPVKGWNYYDTVSVKWNGRVVATRRTKRLPQSVLNMYIDSLAADDARDYVDESVTMPPETGGRTGKTHSVSEPKDSSHTTPNKHQ
;
A
#
# COMPACT_ATOMS: atom_id res chain seq x y z
N TYR A 1 -12.31 -38.85 -12.42
CA TYR A 1 -13.34 -37.80 -12.62
C TYR A 1 -13.74 -37.10 -11.32
N ARG A 2 -14.11 -37.84 -10.25
CA ARG A 2 -14.56 -37.22 -8.98
C ARG A 2 -13.52 -36.32 -8.32
N LEU A 3 -12.22 -36.65 -8.37
CA LEU A 3 -11.16 -35.81 -7.79
C LEU A 3 -10.99 -34.47 -8.53
N PHE A 4 -10.99 -34.51 -9.85
CA PHE A 4 -10.94 -33.29 -10.68
C PHE A 4 -12.13 -32.38 -10.42
N GLU A 5 -13.33 -32.95 -10.35
CA GLU A 5 -14.57 -32.21 -10.06
C GLU A 5 -14.51 -31.58 -8.66
N ALA A 6 -14.08 -32.32 -7.64
CA ALA A 6 -13.89 -31.78 -6.27
C ALA A 6 -12.87 -30.64 -6.21
N LEU A 7 -11.78 -30.71 -6.97
CA LEU A 7 -10.80 -29.65 -7.06
C LEU A 7 -11.32 -28.42 -7.82
N SER A 8 -12.05 -28.65 -8.91
CA SER A 8 -12.60 -27.57 -9.76
C SER A 8 -13.73 -26.79 -9.09
N THR A 9 -14.48 -27.40 -8.18
CA THR A 9 -15.54 -26.75 -7.40
C THR A 9 -15.01 -25.96 -6.20
N ASN A 10 -13.76 -26.14 -5.84
CA ASN A 10 -13.17 -25.43 -4.71
C ASN A 10 -12.85 -23.96 -5.11
N ASN A 11 -13.45 -23.01 -4.41
CA ASN A 11 -13.26 -21.58 -4.68
C ASN A 11 -11.83 -21.09 -4.43
N ARG A 12 -11.03 -21.81 -3.64
CA ARG A 12 -9.60 -21.48 -3.37
C ARG A 12 -8.67 -21.90 -4.50
N ILE A 13 -9.17 -22.66 -5.48
CA ILE A 13 -8.40 -23.17 -6.60
C ILE A 13 -8.82 -22.43 -7.87
N GLU A 14 -7.87 -21.79 -8.53
CA GLU A 14 -8.09 -21.14 -9.82
C GLU A 14 -8.22 -22.19 -10.93
N ASN A 15 -7.27 -23.11 -10.97
CA ASN A 15 -7.24 -24.18 -11.96
C ASN A 15 -6.63 -25.45 -11.35
N ALA A 16 -7.11 -26.60 -11.79
CA ALA A 16 -6.56 -27.89 -11.42
C ALA A 16 -6.42 -28.79 -12.64
N SER A 17 -5.37 -29.60 -12.69
CA SER A 17 -5.24 -30.68 -13.67
C SER A 17 -4.85 -31.97 -12.98
N VAL A 18 -5.47 -33.05 -13.41
CA VAL A 18 -5.25 -34.41 -12.88
C VAL A 18 -4.92 -35.30 -14.06
N ASN A 19 -3.68 -35.82 -14.10
CA ASN A 19 -3.19 -36.66 -15.16
C ASN A 19 -2.71 -38.01 -14.57
N LEU A 20 -3.19 -39.13 -15.14
CA LEU A 20 -2.66 -40.44 -14.88
C LEU A 20 -1.44 -40.66 -15.79
N LEU A 21 -0.32 -41.00 -15.21
CA LEU A 21 0.91 -41.30 -15.90
C LEU A 21 1.00 -42.78 -16.33
N ALA A 22 1.88 -43.12 -17.25
CA ALA A 22 2.04 -44.45 -17.78
C ALA A 22 2.54 -45.47 -16.72
N ASP A 23 3.20 -45.00 -15.67
CA ASP A 23 3.65 -45.81 -14.53
C ASP A 23 2.54 -46.09 -13.48
N GLY A 24 1.31 -45.60 -13.75
CA GLY A 24 0.17 -45.72 -12.84
C GLY A 24 0.12 -44.66 -11.75
N SER A 25 1.08 -43.75 -11.68
CA SER A 25 1.06 -42.62 -10.74
C SER A 25 0.10 -41.53 -11.20
N LEU A 26 -0.44 -40.77 -10.22
CA LEU A 26 -1.35 -39.67 -10.46
C LEU A 26 -0.61 -38.32 -10.25
N ARG A 27 -0.52 -37.52 -11.31
CA ARG A 27 0.02 -36.18 -11.24
C ARG A 27 -1.10 -35.18 -11.09
N ILE A 28 -1.11 -34.44 -9.97
CA ILE A 28 -2.06 -33.37 -9.67
C ILE A 28 -1.29 -32.06 -9.73
N ARG A 29 -1.76 -31.12 -10.55
CA ARG A 29 -1.27 -29.73 -10.56
C ARG A 29 -2.41 -28.84 -10.13
N VAL A 30 -2.18 -27.98 -9.14
CA VAL A 30 -3.15 -27.03 -8.60
C VAL A 30 -2.57 -25.63 -8.74
N VAL A 31 -3.38 -24.72 -9.25
CA VAL A 31 -3.08 -23.30 -9.30
C VAL A 31 -4.02 -22.63 -8.28
N PRO A 32 -3.48 -22.03 -7.21
CA PRO A 32 -4.31 -21.34 -6.22
C PRO A 32 -4.97 -20.10 -6.82
N MET A 33 -6.13 -19.73 -6.28
CA MET A 33 -6.79 -18.47 -6.60
C MET A 33 -5.98 -17.32 -6.01
N VAL A 34 -5.61 -16.34 -6.84
CA VAL A 34 -4.91 -15.11 -6.46
C VAL A 34 -5.91 -13.96 -6.44
N PRO A 35 -6.28 -13.43 -5.26
CA PRO A 35 -7.16 -12.28 -5.17
C PRO A 35 -6.49 -11.02 -5.68
N VAL A 36 -7.27 -10.12 -6.28
CA VAL A 36 -6.83 -8.77 -6.70
C VAL A 36 -7.55 -7.67 -5.93
N ALA A 37 -8.59 -8.00 -5.19
CA ALA A 37 -9.29 -7.08 -4.29
C ALA A 37 -10.14 -7.82 -3.26
N ARG A 38 -10.43 -7.13 -2.15
CA ARG A 38 -11.45 -7.52 -1.18
C ARG A 38 -12.66 -6.60 -1.32
N VAL A 39 -13.85 -7.17 -1.48
CA VAL A 39 -15.09 -6.43 -1.72
C VAL A 39 -15.95 -6.41 -0.47
N PHE A 40 -16.37 -5.23 -0.07
CA PHE A 40 -17.42 -5.00 0.92
C PHE A 40 -18.65 -4.50 0.17
N PRO A 41 -19.59 -5.38 -0.19
CA PRO A 41 -20.71 -5.01 -1.07
C PRO A 41 -21.68 -4.06 -0.40
N ASP A 42 -21.88 -4.20 0.91
CA ASP A 42 -22.76 -3.40 1.76
C ASP A 42 -22.29 -3.49 3.21
N GLU A 43 -22.77 -2.59 4.10
CA GLU A 43 -22.41 -2.56 5.51
C GLU A 43 -22.73 -3.87 6.26
N ASN A 44 -23.81 -4.55 5.88
CA ASN A 44 -24.30 -5.76 6.53
C ASN A 44 -23.97 -7.05 5.77
N ALA A 45 -23.41 -6.97 4.56
CA ALA A 45 -23.11 -8.15 3.76
C ALA A 45 -21.68 -8.66 4.05
N PRO A 46 -21.50 -10.00 4.07
CA PRO A 46 -20.16 -10.56 4.26
C PRO A 46 -19.23 -10.17 3.10
N SER A 47 -18.02 -9.76 3.46
CA SER A 47 -16.99 -9.44 2.49
C SER A 47 -16.46 -10.69 1.79
N TYR A 48 -15.95 -10.52 0.58
CA TYR A 48 -15.35 -11.60 -0.20
C TYR A 48 -14.15 -11.09 -0.98
N TYR A 49 -13.23 -11.98 -1.31
CA TYR A 49 -12.15 -11.73 -2.23
C TYR A 49 -12.60 -12.00 -3.67
N VAL A 50 -12.01 -11.28 -4.62
CA VAL A 50 -12.24 -11.47 -6.05
C VAL A 50 -10.91 -11.53 -6.79
N ASN A 51 -10.78 -12.45 -7.74
CA ASN A 51 -9.61 -12.52 -8.63
C ASN A 51 -9.82 -11.71 -9.92
N ALA A 52 -8.81 -11.68 -10.79
CA ALA A 52 -8.82 -10.91 -12.04
C ALA A 52 -9.92 -11.34 -13.02
N VAL A 53 -10.43 -12.58 -12.94
CA VAL A 53 -11.53 -13.07 -13.79
C VAL A 53 -12.91 -12.98 -13.14
N GLY A 54 -12.98 -12.46 -11.90
CA GLY A 54 -14.24 -12.27 -11.19
C GLY A 54 -14.72 -13.47 -10.38
N LYS A 55 -13.86 -14.49 -10.18
CA LYS A 55 -14.15 -15.60 -9.27
C LYS A 55 -14.13 -15.07 -7.84
N ARG A 56 -15.14 -15.46 -7.03
CA ARG A 56 -15.29 -15.01 -5.65
C ARG A 56 -14.83 -16.07 -4.68
N LEU A 57 -14.15 -15.62 -3.63
CA LEU A 57 -13.77 -16.43 -2.47
C LEU A 57 -14.32 -15.74 -1.21
N PRO A 58 -15.19 -16.37 -0.42
CA PRO A 58 -15.61 -15.82 0.86
C PRO A 58 -14.41 -15.42 1.72
N ALA A 59 -14.47 -14.26 2.36
CA ALA A 59 -13.42 -13.84 3.28
C ALA A 59 -13.45 -14.71 4.53
N ASP A 60 -12.31 -15.27 4.87
CA ASP A 60 -12.10 -16.09 6.06
C ASP A 60 -11.36 -15.24 7.10
N PRO A 61 -11.87 -15.08 8.32
CA PRO A 61 -11.19 -14.29 9.36
C PRO A 61 -9.78 -14.79 9.71
N GLN A 62 -9.50 -16.08 9.44
CA GLN A 62 -8.19 -16.68 9.72
C GLN A 62 -7.17 -16.49 8.59
N HIS A 63 -7.61 -16.03 7.42
CA HIS A 63 -6.77 -15.87 6.24
C HIS A 63 -6.95 -14.47 5.66
N TYR A 64 -6.00 -13.60 5.96
CA TYR A 64 -5.93 -12.26 5.40
C TYR A 64 -5.01 -12.25 4.16
N VAL A 65 -5.44 -11.55 3.12
CA VAL A 65 -4.63 -11.26 1.93
C VAL A 65 -4.57 -9.75 1.79
N ASP A 66 -3.37 -9.23 1.66
CA ASP A 66 -3.13 -7.80 1.46
C ASP A 66 -3.42 -7.43 0.01
N VAL A 67 -4.59 -6.86 -0.21
CA VAL A 67 -5.09 -6.42 -1.51
C VAL A 67 -5.98 -5.19 -1.32
N PRO A 68 -6.12 -4.33 -2.34
CA PRO A 68 -7.00 -3.17 -2.27
C PRO A 68 -8.44 -3.54 -1.87
N VAL A 69 -9.04 -2.66 -1.07
CA VAL A 69 -10.42 -2.82 -0.59
C VAL A 69 -11.37 -2.06 -1.50
N LEU A 70 -12.42 -2.74 -1.98
CA LEU A 70 -13.57 -2.09 -2.63
C LEU A 70 -14.63 -1.81 -1.57
N CYS A 71 -14.90 -0.54 -1.31
CA CYS A 71 -15.89 -0.10 -0.31
C CYS A 71 -16.84 0.93 -0.89
N GLY A 72 -18.07 0.95 -0.37
CA GLY A 72 -19.12 1.84 -0.82
C GLY A 72 -20.14 1.14 -1.74
N ASN A 73 -20.43 1.66 -2.92
CA ASN A 73 -21.54 1.21 -3.74
C ASN A 73 -21.20 0.01 -4.65
N PHE A 74 -20.88 -1.14 -4.03
CA PHE A 74 -20.53 -2.39 -4.72
C PHE A 74 -21.54 -3.54 -4.50
N ALA A 75 -22.76 -3.22 -4.10
CA ALA A 75 -23.84 -4.20 -4.01
C ALA A 75 -24.14 -4.86 -5.37
N ASP A 76 -24.05 -4.09 -6.45
CA ASP A 76 -24.18 -4.62 -7.81
C ASP A 76 -22.87 -5.31 -8.27
N PRO A 77 -22.94 -6.61 -8.59
CA PRO A 77 -21.79 -7.36 -9.12
C PRO A 77 -21.22 -6.80 -10.43
N ALA A 78 -22.02 -6.11 -11.24
CA ALA A 78 -21.55 -5.51 -12.48
C ALA A 78 -20.56 -4.36 -12.22
N SER A 79 -20.75 -3.61 -11.15
CA SER A 79 -19.84 -2.56 -10.71
C SER A 79 -18.44 -3.11 -10.38
N VAL A 80 -18.38 -4.23 -9.64
CA VAL A 80 -17.11 -4.91 -9.36
C VAL A 80 -16.45 -5.40 -10.65
N ARG A 81 -17.24 -6.07 -11.51
CA ARG A 81 -16.73 -6.66 -12.76
C ARG A 81 -16.11 -5.61 -13.69
N ARG A 82 -16.68 -4.41 -13.72
CA ARG A 82 -16.14 -3.27 -14.50
C ARG A 82 -14.76 -2.84 -14.02
N LEU A 83 -14.44 -3.02 -12.73
CA LEU A 83 -13.15 -2.61 -12.14
C LEU A 83 -12.05 -3.68 -12.29
N LEU A 84 -12.38 -4.93 -12.58
CA LEU A 84 -11.40 -6.02 -12.61
C LEU A 84 -10.17 -5.74 -13.50
N PRO A 85 -10.29 -5.19 -14.72
CA PRO A 85 -9.12 -4.88 -15.53
C PRO A 85 -8.20 -3.84 -14.87
N MET A 86 -8.78 -2.84 -14.20
CA MET A 86 -8.02 -1.82 -13.46
C MET A 86 -7.33 -2.45 -12.25
N LEU A 87 -8.02 -3.26 -11.47
CA LEU A 87 -7.48 -3.94 -10.29
C LEU A 87 -6.34 -4.90 -10.68
N ALA A 88 -6.51 -5.65 -11.76
CA ALA A 88 -5.45 -6.51 -12.29
C ALA A 88 -4.22 -5.70 -12.74
N ALA A 89 -4.44 -4.53 -13.37
CA ALA A 89 -3.35 -3.63 -13.76
C ALA A 89 -2.63 -3.02 -12.54
N ILE A 90 -3.36 -2.66 -11.49
CA ILE A 90 -2.80 -2.19 -10.22
C ILE A 90 -1.96 -3.32 -9.59
N HIS A 91 -2.51 -4.50 -9.45
CA HIS A 91 -1.83 -5.65 -8.85
C HIS A 91 -0.56 -6.09 -9.60
N SER A 92 -0.52 -5.89 -10.93
CA SER A 92 0.66 -6.19 -11.75
C SER A 92 1.79 -5.16 -11.65
N ASP A 93 1.54 -3.98 -11.08
CA ASP A 93 2.51 -2.89 -10.90
C ASP A 93 2.79 -2.71 -9.40
N ALA A 94 3.93 -3.19 -8.92
CA ALA A 94 4.27 -3.18 -7.48
C ALA A 94 4.18 -1.77 -6.85
N GLY A 95 4.48 -0.71 -7.60
CA GLY A 95 4.35 0.66 -7.09
C GLY A 95 2.90 1.13 -7.00
N ALA A 96 2.02 0.65 -7.88
CA ALA A 96 0.60 0.93 -7.80
C ALA A 96 -0.09 0.08 -6.73
N ASP A 97 0.30 -1.18 -6.58
CA ASP A 97 -0.20 -2.10 -5.55
C ASP A 97 0.09 -1.55 -4.15
N ALA A 98 1.32 -1.10 -3.91
CA ALA A 98 1.70 -0.46 -2.65
C ALA A 98 1.00 0.89 -2.40
N LEU A 99 0.60 1.59 -3.47
CA LEU A 99 -0.04 2.90 -3.36
C LEU A 99 -1.52 2.81 -3.00
N VAL A 100 -2.25 1.83 -3.53
CA VAL A 100 -3.71 1.79 -3.49
C VAL A 100 -4.21 1.04 -2.26
N ALA A 101 -4.77 1.75 -1.30
CA ALA A 101 -5.41 1.15 -0.12
C ALA A 101 -6.84 0.69 -0.41
N SER A 102 -7.66 1.58 -1.00
CA SER A 102 -9.04 1.24 -1.33
C SER A 102 -9.55 1.98 -2.55
N VAL A 103 -10.64 1.47 -3.09
CA VAL A 103 -11.32 2.04 -4.26
C VAL A 103 -12.81 2.17 -3.94
N SER A 104 -13.38 3.32 -4.28
CA SER A 104 -14.81 3.59 -4.16
C SER A 104 -15.37 4.18 -5.46
N LEU A 105 -16.68 4.20 -5.56
CA LEU A 105 -17.38 4.89 -6.65
C LEU A 105 -18.03 6.15 -6.12
N ASP A 106 -17.81 7.26 -6.79
CA ASP A 106 -18.51 8.51 -6.48
C ASP A 106 -20.01 8.36 -6.80
N HIS A 107 -20.87 8.69 -5.84
CA HIS A 107 -22.31 8.50 -5.95
C HIS A 107 -22.96 9.43 -6.99
N GLY A 108 -22.38 10.61 -7.21
CA GLY A 108 -22.96 11.61 -8.13
C GLY A 108 -22.53 11.43 -9.58
N THR A 109 -21.24 11.16 -9.78
CA THR A 109 -20.63 11.10 -11.11
C THR A 109 -20.37 9.67 -11.60
N GLY A 110 -20.32 8.70 -10.69
CA GLY A 110 -19.87 7.34 -10.97
C GLY A 110 -18.37 7.23 -11.25
N ASP A 111 -17.62 8.29 -11.00
CA ASP A 111 -16.17 8.29 -11.11
C ASP A 111 -15.53 7.30 -10.12
N ILE A 112 -14.46 6.68 -10.54
CA ILE A 112 -13.66 5.79 -9.69
C ILE A 112 -12.72 6.63 -8.85
N ILE A 113 -12.88 6.53 -7.54
CA ILE A 113 -12.06 7.20 -6.55
C ILE A 113 -11.12 6.20 -5.91
N VAL A 114 -9.83 6.45 -6.02
CA VAL A 114 -8.78 5.66 -5.37
C VAL A 114 -8.35 6.39 -4.11
N HIS A 115 -8.34 5.68 -2.99
CA HIS A 115 -7.80 6.15 -1.72
C HIS A 115 -6.39 5.58 -1.59
N PRO A 116 -5.35 6.41 -1.64
CA PRO A 116 -3.99 5.95 -1.50
C PRO A 116 -3.65 5.63 -0.05
N ASN A 117 -2.61 4.83 0.18
CA ASN A 117 -2.03 4.60 1.51
C ASN A 117 -1.45 5.89 2.13
N VAL A 118 -1.23 6.91 1.32
CA VAL A 118 -0.78 8.22 1.77
C VAL A 118 -1.98 9.07 2.18
N VAL A 119 -1.98 9.53 3.43
CA VAL A 119 -3.06 10.34 3.99
C VAL A 119 -3.09 11.74 3.38
N GLY A 120 -4.29 12.27 3.22
CA GLY A 120 -4.50 13.68 2.93
C GLY A 120 -5.29 13.98 1.68
N HIS A 121 -5.33 13.11 0.69
CA HIS A 121 -6.05 13.36 -0.55
C HIS A 121 -6.60 12.06 -1.14
N VAL A 122 -7.51 12.20 -2.10
CA VAL A 122 -8.02 11.09 -2.92
C VAL A 122 -7.60 11.30 -4.37
N ILE A 123 -7.54 10.20 -5.14
CA ILE A 123 -7.23 10.23 -6.57
C ILE A 123 -8.50 9.92 -7.35
N ASN A 124 -8.97 10.87 -8.16
CA ASN A 124 -10.07 10.63 -9.07
C ASN A 124 -9.54 10.10 -10.41
N MET A 125 -9.77 8.80 -10.65
CA MET A 125 -9.41 8.11 -11.89
C MET A 125 -10.43 8.31 -13.01
N GLY A 126 -11.65 8.72 -12.68
CA GLY A 126 -12.77 8.79 -13.62
C GLY A 126 -13.26 7.40 -14.03
N ASP A 127 -12.70 6.84 -15.08
CA ASP A 127 -13.05 5.53 -15.63
C ASP A 127 -11.86 4.54 -15.59
N THR A 128 -12.08 3.34 -16.11
CA THR A 128 -11.09 2.26 -16.20
C THR A 128 -10.22 2.32 -17.45
N THR A 129 -10.27 3.40 -18.23
CA THR A 129 -9.47 3.53 -19.46
C THR A 129 -8.06 4.02 -19.16
N ALA A 130 -7.07 3.57 -19.95
CA ALA A 130 -5.68 4.02 -19.89
C ALA A 130 -5.08 4.06 -18.46
N VAL A 131 -5.36 3.05 -17.64
CA VAL A 131 -4.97 2.98 -16.22
C VAL A 131 -3.47 3.20 -16.02
N ALA A 132 -2.62 2.54 -16.81
CA ALA A 132 -1.17 2.69 -16.73
C ALA A 132 -0.71 4.15 -16.93
N ASN A 133 -1.31 4.86 -17.89
CA ASN A 133 -1.00 6.27 -18.15
C ASN A 133 -1.51 7.18 -17.02
N LYS A 134 -2.65 6.86 -16.43
CA LYS A 134 -3.20 7.58 -15.27
C LYS A 134 -2.29 7.40 -14.05
N LEU A 135 -1.87 6.17 -13.75
CA LEU A 135 -0.93 5.87 -12.67
C LEU A 135 0.44 6.53 -12.88
N ALA A 136 0.96 6.53 -14.11
CA ALA A 136 2.21 7.24 -14.42
C ALA A 136 2.11 8.74 -14.12
N ARG A 137 0.97 9.38 -14.43
CA ARG A 137 0.74 10.79 -14.11
C ARG A 137 0.61 11.03 -12.60
N VAL A 138 -0.01 10.13 -11.86
CA VAL A 138 -0.05 10.20 -10.38
C VAL A 138 1.36 10.13 -9.82
N ARG A 139 2.19 9.16 -10.26
CA ARG A 139 3.59 9.05 -9.83
C ARG A 139 4.40 10.32 -10.15
N SER A 140 4.24 10.86 -11.35
CA SER A 140 4.89 12.11 -11.74
C SER A 140 4.46 13.28 -10.86
N PHE A 141 3.18 13.38 -10.55
CA PHE A 141 2.64 14.40 -9.65
C PHE A 141 3.22 14.24 -8.22
N TYR A 142 3.28 13.03 -7.72
CA TYR A 142 3.85 12.74 -6.40
C TYR A 142 5.34 13.07 -6.32
N HIS A 143 6.08 12.77 -7.38
CA HIS A 143 7.52 13.04 -7.41
C HIS A 143 7.84 14.55 -7.53
N ASN A 144 7.08 15.28 -8.34
CA ASN A 144 7.43 16.66 -8.69
C ASN A 144 6.69 17.73 -7.86
N VAL A 145 5.49 17.44 -7.38
CA VAL A 145 4.61 18.46 -6.78
C VAL A 145 4.48 18.27 -5.26
N MET A 146 4.28 17.04 -4.79
CA MET A 146 4.03 16.78 -3.37
C MET A 146 5.20 17.16 -2.46
N PRO A 147 6.48 16.94 -2.81
CA PRO A 147 7.61 17.36 -1.97
C PRO A 147 7.68 18.86 -1.75
N VAL A 148 7.21 19.64 -2.74
CA VAL A 148 7.25 21.12 -2.69
C VAL A 148 6.03 21.69 -1.95
N LYS A 149 4.84 21.11 -2.18
CA LYS A 149 3.57 21.63 -1.65
C LYS A 149 3.13 21.00 -0.35
N GLY A 150 3.61 19.79 -0.06
CA GLY A 150 3.19 19.00 1.09
C GLY A 150 1.99 18.08 0.76
N TRP A 151 1.95 16.93 1.42
CA TRP A 151 0.98 15.85 1.19
C TRP A 151 -0.45 16.25 1.56
N ASN A 152 -0.62 17.21 2.47
CA ASN A 152 -1.92 17.67 2.96
C ASN A 152 -2.45 18.92 2.21
N TYR A 153 -1.72 19.39 1.19
CA TYR A 153 -2.09 20.63 0.48
C TYR A 153 -3.30 20.45 -0.42
N TYR A 154 -3.43 19.28 -1.03
CA TYR A 154 -4.54 18.97 -1.94
C TYR A 154 -5.56 18.07 -1.27
N ASP A 155 -6.80 18.19 -1.71
CA ASP A 155 -7.93 17.36 -1.29
C ASP A 155 -8.20 16.23 -2.31
N THR A 156 -8.14 16.58 -3.58
CA THR A 156 -8.36 15.66 -4.69
C THR A 156 -7.31 15.88 -5.78
N VAL A 157 -6.77 14.79 -6.27
CA VAL A 157 -5.89 14.75 -7.45
C VAL A 157 -6.62 14.00 -8.56
N SER A 158 -7.16 14.71 -9.54
CA SER A 158 -7.89 14.11 -10.65
C SER A 158 -7.00 13.89 -11.86
N VAL A 159 -6.94 12.65 -12.33
CA VAL A 159 -6.24 12.20 -13.53
C VAL A 159 -7.19 11.69 -14.62
N LYS A 160 -8.51 11.93 -14.45
CA LYS A 160 -9.52 11.46 -15.39
C LYS A 160 -9.41 12.06 -16.79
N TRP A 161 -8.86 13.27 -16.88
CA TRP A 161 -8.68 13.98 -18.14
C TRP A 161 -7.40 13.51 -18.85
N ASN A 162 -7.50 13.27 -20.15
CA ASN A 162 -6.34 12.84 -20.90
C ASN A 162 -5.23 13.93 -20.92
N GLY A 163 -4.00 13.53 -20.59
CA GLY A 163 -2.82 14.41 -20.58
C GLY A 163 -2.82 15.49 -19.47
N ARG A 164 -3.80 15.52 -18.57
CA ARG A 164 -3.92 16.55 -17.53
C ARG A 164 -4.03 15.96 -16.13
N VAL A 165 -3.45 16.67 -15.16
CA VAL A 165 -3.68 16.45 -13.73
C VAL A 165 -4.33 17.70 -13.18
N VAL A 166 -5.48 17.55 -12.56
CA VAL A 166 -6.21 18.66 -11.91
C VAL A 166 -6.22 18.40 -10.41
N ALA A 167 -5.50 19.21 -9.65
CA ALA A 167 -5.43 19.07 -8.21
C ALA A 167 -6.24 20.17 -7.52
N THR A 168 -7.21 19.76 -6.72
CA THR A 168 -8.07 20.66 -5.96
C THR A 168 -7.43 20.97 -4.62
N ARG A 169 -7.20 22.25 -4.36
CA ARG A 169 -6.62 22.68 -3.09
C ARG A 169 -7.58 22.42 -1.94
N ARG A 170 -7.05 21.94 -0.83
CA ARG A 170 -7.82 21.74 0.39
C ARG A 170 -8.27 23.08 0.99
N THR A 171 -9.56 23.20 1.21
CA THR A 171 -10.17 24.39 1.84
C THR A 171 -10.50 24.16 3.31
N LYS A 172 -10.72 22.91 3.71
CA LYS A 172 -11.02 22.52 5.10
C LYS A 172 -9.80 21.83 5.72
N ARG A 173 -9.51 22.13 6.99
CA ARG A 173 -8.47 21.41 7.73
C ARG A 173 -8.89 19.95 7.93
N LEU A 174 -7.91 19.05 7.87
CA LEU A 174 -8.14 17.65 8.24
C LEU A 174 -8.55 17.59 9.72
N PRO A 175 -9.49 16.70 10.10
CA PRO A 175 -9.79 16.43 11.50
C PRO A 175 -8.51 16.04 12.26
N GLN A 176 -8.38 16.50 13.51
CA GLN A 176 -7.22 16.21 14.35
C GLN A 176 -6.99 14.71 14.54
N SER A 177 -8.09 13.92 14.58
CA SER A 177 -8.02 12.45 14.66
C SER A 177 -7.26 11.83 13.48
N VAL A 178 -7.47 12.34 12.26
CA VAL A 178 -6.78 11.86 11.05
C VAL A 178 -5.30 12.24 11.09
N LEU A 179 -4.99 13.46 11.55
CA LEU A 179 -3.60 13.91 11.71
C LEU A 179 -2.86 13.09 12.76
N ASN A 180 -3.52 12.74 13.87
CA ASN A 180 -2.93 11.91 14.92
C ASN A 180 -2.63 10.49 14.42
N MET A 181 -3.55 9.87 13.68
CA MET A 181 -3.29 8.56 13.07
C MET A 181 -2.05 8.56 12.16
N TYR A 182 -1.82 9.66 11.44
CA TYR A 182 -0.65 9.81 10.59
C TYR A 182 0.64 9.95 11.40
N ILE A 183 0.62 10.74 12.46
CA ILE A 183 1.75 10.90 13.38
C ILE A 183 2.10 9.57 14.06
N ASP A 184 1.08 8.85 14.54
CA ASP A 184 1.25 7.55 15.18
C ASP A 184 1.83 6.48 14.22
N SER A 185 1.43 6.51 12.94
CA SER A 185 1.98 5.60 11.93
C SER A 185 3.45 5.89 11.62
N LEU A 186 3.84 7.16 11.50
CA LEU A 186 5.24 7.55 11.31
C LEU A 186 6.10 7.17 12.50
N ALA A 187 5.62 7.40 13.73
CA ALA A 187 6.33 7.01 14.95
C ALA A 187 6.49 5.50 15.07
N ALA A 188 5.54 4.72 14.56
CA ALA A 188 5.62 3.25 14.55
C ALA A 188 6.63 2.74 13.51
N ASP A 189 6.77 3.41 12.37
CA ASP A 189 7.77 3.07 11.36
C ASP A 189 9.19 3.41 11.83
N ASP A 190 9.41 4.59 12.42
CA ASP A 190 10.68 4.96 13.05
C ASP A 190 11.09 3.98 14.17
N ALA A 191 10.12 3.48 14.94
CA ALA A 191 10.39 2.49 15.99
C ALA A 191 10.78 1.11 15.44
N ARG A 192 10.27 0.73 14.26
CA ARG A 192 10.66 -0.53 13.58
C ARG A 192 12.08 -0.46 13.04
N ASP A 193 12.47 0.64 12.44
CA ASP A 193 13.83 0.85 11.92
C ASP A 193 14.86 0.80 13.07
N TYR A 194 14.50 1.29 14.26
CA TYR A 194 15.39 1.24 15.43
C TYR A 194 15.56 -0.16 16.04
N VAL A 195 14.57 -1.05 15.88
CA VAL A 195 14.65 -2.44 16.37
C VAL A 195 15.48 -3.32 15.43
N ASP A 196 15.50 -3.03 14.14
CA ASP A 196 16.25 -3.81 13.14
C ASP A 196 17.78 -3.52 13.20
N GLU A 197 18.20 -2.30 13.54
CA GLU A 197 19.62 -1.98 13.76
C GLU A 197 20.22 -2.63 15.03
N SER A 198 19.40 -2.96 16.02
CA SER A 198 19.88 -3.57 17.28
C SER A 198 20.15 -5.08 17.18
N VAL A 199 19.73 -5.74 16.10
CA VAL A 199 19.85 -7.21 15.91
C VAL A 199 21.14 -7.62 15.17
N THR A 200 21.92 -6.69 14.63
CA THR A 200 23.10 -6.99 13.80
C THR A 200 24.46 -6.71 14.44
N MET A 201 24.59 -6.65 15.77
CA MET A 201 25.90 -6.68 16.40
C MET A 201 26.30 -8.11 16.82
N PRO A 202 27.32 -8.71 16.20
CA PRO A 202 27.88 -9.96 16.69
C PRO A 202 28.61 -9.70 18.05
N PRO A 203 28.63 -10.67 18.98
CA PRO A 203 29.28 -10.49 20.28
C PRO A 203 30.79 -10.32 20.10
N GLU A 204 31.29 -9.23 20.63
CA GLU A 204 32.76 -9.02 20.76
C GLU A 204 33.35 -10.09 21.66
N THR A 205 34.10 -10.98 21.05
CA THR A 205 35.01 -11.89 21.79
C THR A 205 36.11 -11.10 22.46
N GLY A 206 36.15 -11.20 23.78
CA GLY A 206 37.11 -10.56 24.61
C GLY A 206 38.56 -10.92 24.28
N GLY A 207 39.41 -9.91 24.26
CA GLY A 207 40.86 -10.00 24.25
C GLY A 207 41.43 -8.95 25.17
N ARG A 208 41.81 -9.43 26.36
CA ARG A 208 42.48 -8.73 27.46
C ARG A 208 43.89 -8.37 27.03
N THR A 209 44.33 -7.11 27.14
CA THR A 209 45.65 -6.75 27.74
C THR A 209 45.72 -5.24 27.93
N GLY A 210 46.14 -4.87 29.13
CA GLY A 210 46.24 -3.51 29.63
C GLY A 210 47.46 -2.73 29.13
N LYS A 211 47.38 -1.43 29.33
CA LYS A 211 48.47 -0.59 29.89
C LYS A 211 47.95 0.81 30.18
N THR A 212 48.08 1.13 31.43
CA THR A 212 48.05 2.46 32.04
C THR A 212 49.05 3.41 31.41
N HIS A 213 48.66 4.65 31.13
CA HIS A 213 49.52 5.83 31.32
C HIS A 213 48.63 7.06 31.58
N SER A 214 48.81 7.55 32.80
CA SER A 214 48.48 8.87 33.31
C SER A 214 49.38 9.92 32.66
N VAL A 215 48.89 11.14 32.42
CA VAL A 215 49.58 12.43 32.65
C VAL A 215 48.65 13.59 32.23
N SER A 216 48.16 14.32 33.23
CA SER A 216 48.24 15.73 33.58
C SER A 216 47.73 16.79 32.60
N GLU A 217 46.76 17.54 33.14
CA GLU A 217 46.45 18.95 32.80
C GLU A 217 47.67 19.87 32.85
N PRO A 218 47.60 21.02 32.20
CA PRO A 218 47.69 22.23 33.00
C PRO A 218 46.63 23.31 32.65
N LYS A 219 46.34 24.04 33.70
CA LYS A 219 45.56 25.24 33.84
C LYS A 219 46.27 26.48 33.27
N ASP A 220 45.43 27.51 33.17
CA ASP A 220 45.69 28.97 33.31
C ASP A 220 46.07 29.74 32.04
N SER A 221 45.59 30.90 31.78
CA SER A 221 45.01 32.02 32.52
C SER A 221 44.69 33.14 31.53
N SER A 222 43.56 33.82 31.76
CA SER A 222 43.40 35.29 31.81
C SER A 222 43.99 36.22 30.71
N HIS A 223 43.20 37.04 30.10
CA HIS A 223 43.08 38.47 30.31
C HIS A 223 42.46 39.22 29.12
N THR A 224 41.40 39.93 29.41
CA THR A 224 41.17 41.36 29.26
C THR A 224 40.80 41.95 27.89
N THR A 225 39.54 42.38 27.82
CA THR A 225 39.02 43.53 27.08
C THR A 225 39.85 44.81 27.33
N PRO A 226 39.71 45.94 26.64
CA PRO A 226 38.60 46.46 25.86
C PRO A 226 38.97 47.41 24.69
N ASN A 227 37.93 47.89 24.03
CA ASN A 227 37.70 49.27 23.62
C ASN A 227 37.91 49.76 22.19
N LYS A 228 36.78 50.20 21.60
CA LYS A 228 36.46 51.51 20.98
C LYS A 228 37.06 51.97 19.62
N HIS A 229 36.11 52.53 18.89
CA HIS A 229 36.13 53.60 17.83
C HIS A 229 36.65 53.16 16.45
N GLN A 230 35.89 53.29 15.45
CA GLN A 230 35.14 54.34 14.75
C GLN A 230 34.09 53.72 13.85
#